data_f82ddf0ce40d6b447653fcb5fae584dc
#
_entry.id   f82ddf0ce40d6b447653fcb5fae584dc
#
_cell.length_a   1.000
_cell.length_b   1.000
_cell.length_c   1.000
_cell.angle_alpha   90.00
_cell.angle_beta   90.00
_cell.angle_gamma   90.00
#
_symmetry.space_group_name_H-M   'P 1'
#
loop_
_entity.id
_entity.type
_entity.pdbx_description
1 polymer ?
#
loop_
_entity_poly.entity_id
_entity_poly.type
_entity_poly.pdbx_seq_one_letter_code
_entity_poly.pdbx_strand_id
1 'polypeptide(L)'
;MSRPPGLDSGQRARSNRRVVQSAIPARRGGEFFARPADATQRRYEALRAYLYEGVGASEAAGRFGYATDTLHAMVRDFRSGRRDFFVVGRPGPKVAPAKERARARIVELRQAGHSVDEIAQVLVAEGTPLNRTGISEVVAEEGFERLWRRPEVLRGVPRRERLPRTGRVDFDEVPQVVESRCAGLLLAVPDLVALDLPKVVHDAGYPSTKVLPAVSSVLSLLALKLTSTRRVSHVDDIACDFGAALFAGLSCLPKTTALTTYSYKLSHERQRRFLAALGKAMSAAGLAEGEDFDLDFHAIMHWGEDPALEKHYVPKRSQRTRSVLTFFAQDAGTDNLVYANADLSKASQAREVLAFCQHWKEVKGTYPSLLVFDQKLTTQAVLAELDDMGVRFVTLRMRSPALLRHIEAIGPKAWRIVALERDGRYRKPQVVDEVASLSGYPRPVRQLVVRGLGREEPTVIITNDFSSSAKQLIERYARRMTIEQRLAEGIRSFHLDALSSAVPLNVDLDVVLSVLAGAVCSGLGKRLPGYRAATPDTLQRRFLQTSGVILNYTGTTVVRLNRRTYSPVLRQADIPEVQVPWWGGRRLRFEYA
;
A
#
# COMPACT_ATOMS: atom_id res chain seq x y z
N MET A 1 -1.47 -16.98 68.61
CA MET A 1 -0.40 -17.59 69.41
C MET A 1 0.82 -17.73 68.57
N SER A 2 1.81 -17.01 68.96
CA SER A 2 3.23 -17.30 69.05
C SER A 2 4.09 -17.24 67.78
N ARG A 3 4.82 -16.16 67.70
CA ARG A 3 6.20 -16.00 67.16
C ARG A 3 7.22 -16.74 68.06
N PRO A 4 8.53 -16.69 67.78
CA PRO A 4 9.47 -16.83 66.67
C PRO A 4 10.62 -17.81 67.01
N PRO A 5 11.91 -17.74 66.72
CA PRO A 5 12.81 -16.91 65.91
C PRO A 5 13.80 -17.75 65.04
N GLY A 6 14.66 -17.26 64.20
CA GLY A 6 15.82 -16.47 64.32
C GLY A 6 16.98 -16.87 63.41
N LEU A 7 17.79 -15.87 63.00
CA LEU A 7 19.24 -15.82 62.71
C LEU A 7 19.77 -16.55 61.47
N ASP A 8 20.48 -15.99 60.62
CA ASP A 8 21.53 -14.93 60.45
C ASP A 8 22.64 -15.53 59.56
N SER A 9 22.99 -14.89 58.50
CA SER A 9 24.38 -14.82 58.00
C SER A 9 24.44 -14.01 56.69
N GLY A 10 24.77 -12.77 56.74
CA GLY A 10 26.03 -12.22 56.35
C GLY A 10 26.36 -12.24 54.86
N GLN A 11 25.95 -11.19 54.11
CA GLN A 11 26.71 -10.82 52.91
C GLN A 11 26.87 -9.29 52.82
N ARG A 12 28.13 -8.91 52.66
CA ARG A 12 28.68 -7.57 52.65
C ARG A 12 28.03 -6.65 51.64
N ALA A 13 27.42 -5.59 52.10
CA ALA A 13 27.03 -4.44 51.30
C ALA A 13 28.27 -3.68 50.81
N ARG A 14 28.47 -3.65 49.47
CA ARG A 14 29.33 -2.65 48.85
C ARG A 14 28.58 -1.34 48.82
N SER A 15 29.05 -0.38 49.58
CA SER A 15 28.56 0.99 49.61
C SER A 15 28.80 1.68 48.27
N ASN A 16 27.75 1.80 47.44
CA ASN A 16 27.72 2.79 46.38
C ASN A 16 27.41 4.15 47.04
N ARG A 17 28.45 4.96 47.26
CA ARG A 17 28.30 6.39 47.51
C ARG A 17 27.60 7.03 46.33
N ARG A 18 26.29 7.22 46.42
CA ARG A 18 25.59 8.20 45.61
C ARG A 18 26.11 9.57 46.01
N VAL A 19 26.88 10.20 45.15
CA VAL A 19 27.14 11.64 45.22
C VAL A 19 25.80 12.32 44.99
N VAL A 20 25.14 12.72 46.04
CA VAL A 20 24.01 13.64 45.99
C VAL A 20 24.60 14.99 45.61
N GLN A 21 24.64 15.32 44.31
CA GLN A 21 24.80 16.70 43.91
C GLN A 21 23.59 17.46 44.39
N SER A 22 23.82 18.39 45.34
CA SER A 22 22.83 19.34 45.81
C SER A 22 22.23 20.10 44.64
N ALA A 23 21.00 19.75 44.29
CA ALA A 23 20.25 20.54 43.32
C ALA A 23 20.07 21.94 43.90
N ILE A 24 20.71 22.94 43.33
CA ILE A 24 20.40 24.34 43.61
C ILE A 24 18.91 24.51 43.37
N PRO A 25 18.11 24.95 44.36
CA PRO A 25 16.67 25.09 44.16
C PRO A 25 16.42 26.06 43.00
N ALA A 26 15.68 25.61 42.00
CA ALA A 26 15.35 26.46 40.87
C ALA A 26 14.62 27.71 41.37
N ARG A 27 15.05 28.89 40.93
CA ARG A 27 14.33 30.13 41.16
C ARG A 27 12.96 30.07 40.46
N ARG A 28 11.99 30.87 40.92
CA ARG A 28 10.67 30.97 40.31
C ARG A 28 10.80 31.16 38.80
N GLY A 29 10.19 30.27 38.00
CA GLY A 29 10.33 30.23 36.53
C GLY A 29 11.43 29.28 36.03
N GLY A 30 12.22 28.65 36.88
CA GLY A 30 13.24 27.69 36.50
C GLY A 30 12.69 26.40 35.90
N GLU A 31 11.42 26.09 36.17
CA GLU A 31 10.70 24.94 35.62
C GLU A 31 10.66 24.96 34.11
N PHE A 32 10.63 26.14 33.47
CA PHE A 32 10.69 26.33 32.03
C PHE A 32 11.91 25.67 31.38
N PHE A 33 13.06 25.75 32.05
CA PHE A 33 14.33 25.17 31.58
C PHE A 33 14.46 23.69 31.94
N ALA A 34 13.88 23.27 33.07
CA ALA A 34 13.93 21.89 33.53
C ALA A 34 12.92 20.96 32.82
N ARG A 35 11.79 21.51 32.36
CA ARG A 35 10.71 20.79 31.70
C ARG A 35 10.38 21.46 30.33
N PRO A 36 11.21 21.26 29.33
CA PRO A 36 11.01 21.87 28.00
C PRO A 36 9.62 21.56 27.42
N ALA A 37 8.92 22.59 26.96
CA ALA A 37 7.55 22.48 26.43
C ALA A 37 7.50 21.86 25.02
N ASP A 38 8.56 22.06 24.22
CA ASP A 38 8.63 21.56 22.83
C ASP A 38 9.95 20.84 22.53
N ALA A 39 9.98 20.17 21.37
CA ALA A 39 11.13 19.37 20.97
C ALA A 39 12.39 20.22 20.65
N THR A 40 12.24 21.48 20.26
CA THR A 40 13.34 22.38 19.93
C THR A 40 14.00 22.87 21.21
N GLN A 41 13.21 23.33 22.17
CA GLN A 41 13.67 23.70 23.50
C GLN A 41 14.35 22.51 24.21
N ARG A 42 13.78 21.33 24.15
CA ARG A 42 14.36 20.11 24.75
C ARG A 42 15.74 19.79 24.16
N ARG A 43 15.93 19.95 22.86
CA ARG A 43 17.22 19.73 22.21
C ARG A 43 18.23 20.80 22.59
N TYR A 44 17.79 22.07 22.64
CA TYR A 44 18.63 23.19 23.07
C TYR A 44 19.13 22.98 24.50
N GLU A 45 18.25 22.67 25.42
CA GLU A 45 18.62 22.47 26.85
C GLU A 45 19.52 21.24 27.01
N ALA A 46 19.32 20.16 26.26
CA ALA A 46 20.20 18.99 26.30
C ALA A 46 21.63 19.34 25.83
N LEU A 47 21.73 20.12 24.74
CA LEU A 47 23.03 20.60 24.25
C LEU A 47 23.67 21.61 25.18
N ARG A 48 22.89 22.52 25.77
CA ARG A 48 23.35 23.49 26.76
C ARG A 48 23.91 22.81 28.00
N ALA A 49 23.21 21.82 28.55
CA ALA A 49 23.66 21.04 29.69
C ALA A 49 25.01 20.34 29.40
N TYR A 50 25.15 19.74 28.24
CA TYR A 50 26.38 19.03 27.85
C TYR A 50 27.54 20.00 27.50
N LEU A 51 27.28 20.99 26.61
CA LEU A 51 28.33 21.82 26.03
C LEU A 51 28.74 23.01 26.93
N TYR A 52 27.80 23.57 27.70
CA TYR A 52 28.01 24.77 28.49
C TYR A 52 28.08 24.48 30.00
N GLU A 53 27.18 23.65 30.53
CA GLU A 53 27.16 23.29 31.94
C GLU A 53 28.18 22.19 32.29
N GLY A 54 28.75 21.51 31.29
CA GLY A 54 29.76 20.46 31.49
C GLY A 54 29.20 19.16 32.06
N VAL A 55 27.88 18.94 31.97
CA VAL A 55 27.22 17.71 32.45
C VAL A 55 27.67 16.54 31.55
N GLY A 56 27.93 15.37 32.17
CA GLY A 56 28.33 14.18 31.42
C GLY A 56 27.31 13.76 30.35
N ALA A 57 27.79 13.23 29.21
CA ALA A 57 26.92 12.94 28.07
C ALA A 57 25.74 12.01 28.39
N SER A 58 25.99 10.96 29.18
CA SER A 58 24.94 10.02 29.62
C SER A 58 23.90 10.68 30.53
N GLU A 59 24.35 11.54 31.42
CA GLU A 59 23.50 12.28 32.36
C GLU A 59 22.66 13.35 31.63
N ALA A 60 23.29 14.15 30.75
CA ALA A 60 22.60 15.16 29.96
C ALA A 60 21.57 14.52 29.01
N ALA A 61 21.90 13.42 28.39
CA ALA A 61 20.97 12.67 27.57
C ALA A 61 19.78 12.15 28.36
N GLY A 62 20.03 11.47 29.49
CA GLY A 62 18.99 10.93 30.37
C GLY A 62 18.07 12.00 30.96
N ARG A 63 18.60 13.17 31.33
CA ARG A 63 17.84 14.31 31.91
C ARG A 63 16.77 14.83 30.93
N PHE A 64 17.05 14.78 29.62
CA PHE A 64 16.14 15.27 28.57
C PHE A 64 15.50 14.16 27.72
N GLY A 65 15.61 12.89 28.15
CA GLY A 65 14.95 11.76 27.51
C GLY A 65 15.56 11.35 26.14
N TYR A 66 16.89 11.50 26.00
CA TYR A 66 17.65 11.05 24.82
C TYR A 66 18.57 9.87 25.14
N ALA A 67 18.92 9.09 24.13
CA ALA A 67 20.04 8.17 24.21
C ALA A 67 21.36 8.94 24.05
N THR A 68 22.44 8.46 24.67
CA THR A 68 23.77 9.11 24.61
C THR A 68 24.26 9.32 23.18
N ASP A 69 24.07 8.32 22.29
CA ASP A 69 24.45 8.40 20.88
C ASP A 69 23.65 9.49 20.13
N THR A 70 22.39 9.68 20.52
CA THR A 70 21.55 10.74 19.96
C THR A 70 22.07 12.12 20.36
N LEU A 71 22.50 12.28 21.61
CA LEU A 71 23.11 13.52 22.07
C LEU A 71 24.43 13.80 21.32
N HIS A 72 25.29 12.81 21.14
CA HIS A 72 26.54 12.96 20.37
C HIS A 72 26.27 13.33 18.90
N ALA A 73 25.24 12.75 18.28
CA ALA A 73 24.82 13.16 16.92
C ALA A 73 24.34 14.62 16.88
N MET A 74 23.55 15.05 17.88
CA MET A 74 23.10 16.44 17.99
C MET A 74 24.27 17.43 18.20
N VAL A 75 25.27 17.07 19.00
CA VAL A 75 26.49 17.86 19.22
C VAL A 75 27.27 18.03 17.92
N ARG A 76 27.46 16.95 17.17
CA ARG A 76 28.11 16.98 15.85
C ARG A 76 27.38 17.90 14.87
N ASP A 77 26.05 17.77 14.79
CA ASP A 77 25.22 18.58 13.91
C ASP A 77 25.24 20.07 14.31
N PHE A 78 25.26 20.38 15.60
CA PHE A 78 25.40 21.73 16.12
C PHE A 78 26.78 22.33 15.78
N ARG A 79 27.85 21.60 16.03
CA ARG A 79 29.22 22.05 15.73
C ARG A 79 29.48 22.25 14.23
N SER A 80 28.80 21.52 13.39
CA SER A 80 28.88 21.66 11.92
C SER A 80 28.00 22.77 11.35
N GLY A 81 27.31 23.55 12.18
CA GLY A 81 26.40 24.63 11.75
C GLY A 81 25.14 24.13 11.01
N ARG A 82 24.85 22.82 11.08
CA ARG A 82 23.64 22.24 10.46
C ARG A 82 22.37 22.45 11.27
N ARG A 83 22.48 23.08 12.44
CA ARG A 83 21.34 23.24 13.35
C ARG A 83 21.36 24.60 14.00
N ASP A 84 20.40 25.45 13.64
CA ASP A 84 20.07 26.70 14.28
C ASP A 84 18.85 26.54 15.18
N PHE A 85 18.95 27.06 16.43
CA PHE A 85 17.84 27.04 17.38
C PHE A 85 17.06 28.35 17.41
N PHE A 86 17.69 29.45 17.08
CA PHE A 86 17.11 30.78 17.11
C PHE A 86 17.02 31.34 15.69
N VAL A 87 16.36 30.58 14.81
CA VAL A 87 15.98 31.10 13.51
C VAL A 87 14.98 32.21 13.76
N VAL A 88 15.36 33.44 13.53
CA VAL A 88 14.42 34.55 13.39
C VAL A 88 13.60 34.23 12.14
N GLY A 89 12.51 33.49 12.32
CA GLY A 89 11.53 33.31 11.26
C GLY A 89 11.12 34.71 10.83
N ARG A 90 11.41 35.10 9.58
CA ARG A 90 10.77 36.29 9.01
C ARG A 90 9.28 35.99 9.13
N PRO A 91 8.50 36.74 9.95
CA PRO A 91 7.08 36.55 9.97
C PRO A 91 6.64 36.73 8.51
N GLY A 92 5.94 35.75 7.97
CA GLY A 92 5.25 35.90 6.69
C GLY A 92 4.37 37.16 6.75
N PRO A 93 4.00 37.74 5.62
CA PRO A 93 3.21 38.94 5.59
C PRO A 93 2.02 38.77 6.55
N LYS A 94 1.89 39.64 7.53
CA LYS A 94 0.79 39.64 8.54
C LYS A 94 -0.58 39.74 7.91
N VAL A 95 -0.62 40.10 6.64
CA VAL A 95 -1.81 40.26 5.80
C VAL A 95 -1.54 39.54 4.48
N ALA A 96 -2.48 38.73 3.98
CA ALA A 96 -2.38 38.12 2.67
C ALA A 96 -2.66 39.16 1.59
N PRO A 97 -1.67 39.70 0.84
CA PRO A 97 -1.85 40.89 0.00
C PRO A 97 -2.91 40.71 -1.11
N ALA A 98 -3.08 39.46 -1.59
CA ALA A 98 -4.11 39.13 -2.57
C ALA A 98 -5.51 39.15 -1.96
N LYS A 99 -5.64 38.67 -0.73
CA LYS A 99 -6.90 38.64 0.03
C LYS A 99 -7.38 40.08 0.36
N GLU A 100 -6.47 40.94 0.81
CA GLU A 100 -6.78 42.33 1.11
C GLU A 100 -7.14 43.14 -0.13
N ARG A 101 -6.45 42.97 -1.24
CA ARG A 101 -6.80 43.65 -2.51
C ARG A 101 -8.19 43.26 -3.01
N ALA A 102 -8.58 42.00 -2.83
CA ALA A 102 -9.88 41.51 -3.26
C ALA A 102 -11.00 41.76 -2.23
N ARG A 103 -10.67 42.09 -0.97
CA ARG A 103 -11.64 42.19 0.16
C ARG A 103 -12.83 43.09 -0.17
N ALA A 104 -12.59 44.33 -0.54
CA ALA A 104 -13.65 45.28 -0.84
C ALA A 104 -14.59 44.77 -1.96
N ARG A 105 -14.01 44.20 -3.00
CA ARG A 105 -14.79 43.64 -4.12
C ARG A 105 -15.57 42.40 -3.73
N ILE A 106 -15.03 41.54 -2.86
CA ILE A 106 -15.74 40.37 -2.31
C ILE A 106 -16.92 40.82 -1.48
N VAL A 107 -16.77 41.85 -0.64
CA VAL A 107 -17.83 42.42 0.17
C VAL A 107 -18.98 42.96 -0.70
N GLU A 108 -18.65 43.76 -1.71
CA GLU A 108 -19.63 44.33 -2.67
C GLU A 108 -20.41 43.22 -3.38
N LEU A 109 -19.71 42.23 -3.94
CA LEU A 109 -20.36 41.12 -4.63
C LEU A 109 -21.21 40.26 -3.67
N ARG A 110 -20.75 40.10 -2.43
CA ARG A 110 -21.52 39.38 -1.41
C ARG A 110 -22.76 40.10 -0.98
N GLN A 111 -22.72 41.45 -0.84
CA GLN A 111 -23.86 42.29 -0.59
C GLN A 111 -24.85 42.24 -1.75
N ALA A 112 -24.37 42.16 -2.99
CA ALA A 112 -25.19 41.92 -4.17
C ALA A 112 -25.76 40.49 -4.24
N GLY A 113 -25.45 39.64 -3.24
CA GLY A 113 -25.97 38.30 -3.11
C GLY A 113 -25.25 37.22 -3.94
N HIS A 114 -24.03 37.48 -4.41
CA HIS A 114 -23.25 36.45 -5.11
C HIS A 114 -22.75 35.35 -4.17
N SER A 115 -22.77 34.11 -4.64
CA SER A 115 -22.18 32.96 -3.96
C SER A 115 -20.66 33.01 -4.04
N VAL A 116 -19.97 32.24 -3.21
CA VAL A 116 -18.49 32.12 -3.23
C VAL A 116 -17.97 31.69 -4.62
N ASP A 117 -18.72 30.88 -5.34
CA ASP A 117 -18.35 30.42 -6.69
C ASP A 117 -18.51 31.51 -7.73
N GLU A 118 -19.60 32.28 -7.67
CA GLU A 118 -19.83 33.42 -8.56
C GLU A 118 -18.80 34.52 -8.29
N ILE A 119 -18.48 34.82 -7.03
CA ILE A 119 -17.44 35.76 -6.65
C ILE A 119 -16.06 35.30 -7.22
N ALA A 120 -15.73 34.03 -7.11
CA ALA A 120 -14.48 33.49 -7.66
C ALA A 120 -14.38 33.69 -9.19
N GLN A 121 -15.48 33.48 -9.92
CA GLN A 121 -15.54 33.70 -11.37
C GLN A 121 -15.35 35.17 -11.74
N VAL A 122 -16.02 36.08 -11.02
CA VAL A 122 -15.88 37.53 -11.26
C VAL A 122 -14.45 37.98 -10.98
N LEU A 123 -13.84 37.56 -9.87
CA LEU A 123 -12.46 37.92 -9.53
C LEU A 123 -11.44 37.40 -10.55
N VAL A 124 -11.68 36.22 -11.15
CA VAL A 124 -10.87 35.69 -12.24
C VAL A 124 -11.00 36.58 -13.49
N ALA A 125 -12.23 36.96 -13.85
CA ALA A 125 -12.50 37.83 -15.00
C ALA A 125 -11.89 39.24 -14.82
N GLU A 126 -11.84 39.73 -13.57
CA GLU A 126 -11.26 41.04 -13.21
C GLU A 126 -9.73 40.99 -12.99
N GLY A 127 -9.07 39.85 -13.21
CA GLY A 127 -7.61 39.69 -13.09
C GLY A 127 -7.08 39.69 -11.66
N THR A 128 -7.96 39.50 -10.65
CA THR A 128 -7.61 39.41 -9.22
C THR A 128 -8.01 38.07 -8.64
N PRO A 129 -7.54 36.94 -9.18
CA PRO A 129 -7.98 35.61 -8.79
C PRO A 129 -7.70 35.32 -7.32
N LEU A 130 -8.72 34.82 -6.61
CA LEU A 130 -8.62 34.33 -5.25
C LEU A 130 -9.31 32.96 -5.17
N ASN A 131 -8.72 32.03 -4.40
CA ASN A 131 -9.31 30.72 -4.25
C ASN A 131 -10.57 30.76 -3.37
N ARG A 132 -11.43 29.73 -3.48
CA ARG A 132 -12.69 29.62 -2.72
C ARG A 132 -12.49 29.74 -1.21
N THR A 133 -11.42 29.18 -0.68
CA THR A 133 -11.10 29.23 0.76
C THR A 133 -10.86 30.66 1.20
N GLY A 134 -10.01 31.40 0.46
CA GLY A 134 -9.74 32.81 0.77
C GLY A 134 -11.00 33.72 0.67
N ILE A 135 -11.87 33.45 -0.32
CA ILE A 135 -13.17 34.16 -0.43
C ILE A 135 -14.07 33.81 0.75
N SER A 136 -14.19 32.53 1.10
CA SER A 136 -14.99 32.09 2.23
C SER A 136 -14.52 32.66 3.57
N GLU A 137 -13.19 32.79 3.74
CA GLU A 137 -12.60 33.42 4.91
C GLU A 137 -12.96 34.90 5.00
N VAL A 138 -12.84 35.66 3.89
CA VAL A 138 -13.25 37.07 3.86
C VAL A 138 -14.74 37.21 4.20
N VAL A 139 -15.59 36.40 3.57
CA VAL A 139 -17.04 36.41 3.83
C VAL A 139 -17.34 36.12 5.30
N ALA A 140 -16.63 35.21 5.94
CA ALA A 140 -16.77 34.89 7.36
C ALA A 140 -16.21 35.98 8.27
N GLU A 141 -15.05 36.55 7.95
CA GLU A 141 -14.40 37.64 8.69
C GLU A 141 -15.28 38.93 8.69
N GLU A 142 -15.98 39.17 7.57
CA GLU A 142 -16.90 40.29 7.42
C GLU A 142 -18.31 40.02 7.99
N GLY A 143 -18.50 38.84 8.61
CA GLY A 143 -19.74 38.51 9.34
C GLY A 143 -20.96 38.20 8.45
N PHE A 144 -20.76 37.90 7.18
CA PHE A 144 -21.89 37.57 6.31
C PHE A 144 -22.46 36.19 6.64
N GLU A 145 -23.78 36.14 6.82
CA GLU A 145 -24.50 34.88 6.97
C GLU A 145 -24.50 34.03 5.67
N ARG A 146 -24.87 32.76 5.82
CA ARG A 146 -25.11 31.90 4.67
C ARG A 146 -26.25 32.43 3.83
N LEU A 147 -26.01 32.55 2.52
CA LEU A 147 -27.11 32.91 1.58
C LEU A 147 -28.18 31.83 1.58
N TRP A 148 -29.44 32.27 1.50
CA TRP A 148 -30.56 31.39 1.24
C TRP A 148 -30.34 30.59 -0.05
N ARG A 149 -30.76 29.34 -0.06
CA ARG A 149 -30.69 28.53 -1.28
C ARG A 149 -31.52 29.16 -2.38
N ARG A 150 -30.85 29.70 -3.41
CA ARG A 150 -31.55 30.22 -4.59
C ARG A 150 -32.26 29.09 -5.31
N PRO A 151 -33.46 29.35 -5.90
CA PRO A 151 -34.07 28.46 -6.88
C PRO A 151 -33.07 28.09 -7.99
N GLU A 152 -33.19 26.92 -8.53
CA GLU A 152 -32.23 26.36 -9.52
C GLU A 152 -32.11 27.25 -10.78
N VAL A 153 -33.24 27.88 -11.18
CA VAL A 153 -33.32 28.80 -12.33
C VAL A 153 -32.46 30.08 -12.16
N LEU A 154 -32.14 30.46 -10.92
CA LEU A 154 -31.35 31.67 -10.63
C LEU A 154 -29.87 31.38 -10.35
N ARG A 155 -29.39 30.19 -10.66
CA ARG A 155 -27.98 29.84 -10.47
C ARG A 155 -27.25 30.03 -11.78
N GLY A 156 -26.21 30.85 -11.78
CA GLY A 156 -25.37 31.10 -12.97
C GLY A 156 -24.54 29.89 -13.46
N VAL A 157 -24.49 28.81 -12.67
CA VAL A 157 -23.82 27.57 -13.02
C VAL A 157 -24.79 26.40 -12.92
N PRO A 158 -24.96 25.59 -13.96
CA PRO A 158 -25.81 24.40 -13.91
C PRO A 158 -25.39 23.50 -12.74
N ARG A 159 -26.34 23.08 -11.96
CA ARG A 159 -26.07 22.11 -10.90
C ARG A 159 -25.80 20.75 -11.55
N ARG A 160 -24.79 20.03 -11.07
CA ARG A 160 -24.65 18.62 -11.43
C ARG A 160 -25.97 17.90 -11.15
N GLU A 161 -26.40 17.12 -12.09
CA GLU A 161 -27.55 16.26 -11.91
C GLU A 161 -27.34 15.36 -10.68
N ARG A 162 -28.40 15.15 -9.91
CA ARG A 162 -28.29 14.26 -8.76
C ARG A 162 -28.28 12.83 -9.25
N LEU A 163 -27.22 12.11 -8.93
CA LEU A 163 -27.18 10.67 -9.15
C LEU A 163 -28.41 10.01 -8.49
N PRO A 164 -29.00 9.00 -9.14
CA PRO A 164 -30.06 8.19 -8.56
C PRO A 164 -29.68 7.66 -7.17
N ARG A 165 -30.67 7.25 -6.40
CA ARG A 165 -30.38 6.55 -5.14
C ARG A 165 -29.85 5.17 -5.46
N THR A 166 -28.70 4.86 -4.90
CA THR A 166 -28.12 3.51 -5.01
C THR A 166 -28.99 2.52 -4.23
N GLY A 167 -29.38 1.46 -4.88
CA GLY A 167 -30.12 0.32 -4.33
C GLY A 167 -29.68 -0.98 -4.97
N ARG A 168 -30.19 -2.10 -4.50
CA ARG A 168 -30.03 -3.36 -5.25
C ARG A 168 -30.74 -3.23 -6.60
N VAL A 169 -30.20 -3.90 -7.61
CA VAL A 169 -30.86 -3.95 -8.91
C VAL A 169 -32.21 -4.67 -8.77
N ASP A 170 -33.25 -4.04 -9.24
CA ASP A 170 -34.58 -4.64 -9.40
C ASP A 170 -34.77 -4.96 -10.89
N PHE A 171 -34.70 -6.22 -11.24
CA PHE A 171 -34.76 -6.65 -12.63
C PHE A 171 -36.14 -6.49 -13.28
N ASP A 172 -37.18 -6.35 -12.49
CA ASP A 172 -38.53 -6.10 -13.00
C ASP A 172 -38.69 -4.64 -13.44
N GLU A 173 -37.92 -3.72 -12.85
CA GLU A 173 -37.87 -2.31 -13.23
C GLU A 173 -36.83 -2.00 -14.32
N VAL A 174 -35.91 -2.94 -14.64
CA VAL A 174 -34.88 -2.73 -15.66
C VAL A 174 -35.49 -2.83 -17.05
N PRO A 175 -35.25 -1.85 -17.94
CA PRO A 175 -35.68 -1.95 -19.35
C PRO A 175 -35.15 -3.23 -20.02
N GLN A 176 -35.92 -3.76 -20.97
CA GLN A 176 -35.53 -4.98 -21.69
C GLN A 176 -34.19 -4.82 -22.42
N VAL A 177 -33.85 -3.61 -22.86
CA VAL A 177 -32.63 -3.28 -23.61
C VAL A 177 -31.98 -2.05 -22.99
N VAL A 178 -30.72 -2.18 -22.54
CA VAL A 178 -29.95 -1.08 -21.95
C VAL A 178 -28.56 -1.01 -22.58
N GLU A 179 -28.20 0.13 -23.12
CA GLU A 179 -26.83 0.38 -23.59
C GLU A 179 -25.89 0.65 -22.42
N SER A 180 -24.64 0.16 -22.52
CA SER A 180 -23.62 0.37 -21.51
C SER A 180 -22.24 0.52 -22.13
N ARG A 181 -21.48 1.50 -21.65
CA ARG A 181 -20.06 1.66 -21.99
C ARG A 181 -19.18 0.66 -21.25
N CYS A 182 -19.66 0.16 -20.10
CA CYS A 182 -18.96 -0.80 -19.25
C CYS A 182 -19.48 -2.25 -19.40
N ALA A 183 -20.15 -2.59 -20.49
CA ALA A 183 -20.70 -3.93 -20.70
C ALA A 183 -19.61 -5.02 -20.63
N GLY A 184 -18.41 -4.75 -21.14
CA GLY A 184 -17.27 -5.66 -21.08
C GLY A 184 -16.78 -5.98 -19.67
N LEU A 185 -17.06 -5.13 -18.67
CA LEU A 185 -16.74 -5.39 -17.27
C LEU A 185 -17.40 -6.68 -16.76
N LEU A 186 -18.57 -7.03 -17.32
CA LEU A 186 -19.29 -8.24 -16.96
C LEU A 186 -18.55 -9.53 -17.36
N LEU A 187 -17.55 -9.48 -18.25
CA LEU A 187 -16.66 -10.62 -18.55
C LEU A 187 -15.85 -11.10 -17.34
N ALA A 188 -15.71 -10.26 -16.32
CA ALA A 188 -15.05 -10.63 -15.07
C ALA A 188 -15.97 -11.39 -14.08
N VAL A 189 -17.29 -11.38 -14.30
CA VAL A 189 -18.26 -12.01 -13.39
C VAL A 189 -18.06 -13.52 -13.25
N PRO A 190 -17.81 -14.30 -14.31
CA PRO A 190 -17.57 -15.74 -14.18
C PRO A 190 -16.38 -16.07 -13.26
N ASP A 191 -15.31 -15.25 -13.27
CA ASP A 191 -14.17 -15.45 -12.39
C ASP A 191 -14.51 -15.14 -10.94
N LEU A 192 -15.30 -14.10 -10.69
CA LEU A 192 -15.78 -13.75 -9.35
C LEU A 192 -16.74 -14.80 -8.78
N VAL A 193 -17.55 -15.43 -9.63
CA VAL A 193 -18.40 -16.58 -9.24
C VAL A 193 -17.54 -17.79 -8.94
N ALA A 194 -16.54 -18.09 -9.76
CA ALA A 194 -15.60 -19.21 -9.54
C ALA A 194 -14.78 -19.05 -8.26
N LEU A 195 -14.46 -17.81 -7.86
CA LEU A 195 -13.79 -17.48 -6.60
C LEU A 195 -14.76 -17.46 -5.41
N ASP A 196 -16.06 -17.67 -5.62
CA ASP A 196 -17.10 -17.53 -4.60
C ASP A 196 -16.95 -16.23 -3.79
N LEU A 197 -16.84 -15.08 -4.50
CA LEU A 197 -16.62 -13.80 -3.86
C LEU A 197 -17.60 -13.48 -2.72
N PRO A 198 -18.91 -13.82 -2.79
CA PRO A 198 -19.82 -13.60 -1.66
C PRO A 198 -19.36 -14.31 -0.39
N LYS A 199 -18.87 -15.55 -0.50
CA LYS A 199 -18.34 -16.32 0.63
C LYS A 199 -17.03 -15.70 1.14
N VAL A 200 -16.11 -15.31 0.26
CA VAL A 200 -14.86 -14.63 0.64
C VAL A 200 -15.14 -13.36 1.45
N VAL A 201 -16.09 -12.53 1.01
CA VAL A 201 -16.49 -11.29 1.69
C VAL A 201 -17.17 -11.60 3.04
N HIS A 202 -17.99 -12.63 3.10
CA HIS A 202 -18.67 -13.07 4.32
C HIS A 202 -17.66 -13.59 5.36
N ASP A 203 -16.77 -14.50 4.98
CA ASP A 203 -15.77 -15.10 5.86
C ASP A 203 -14.77 -14.07 6.41
N ALA A 204 -14.50 -13.01 5.63
CA ALA A 204 -13.72 -11.86 6.08
C ALA A 204 -14.44 -10.99 7.14
N GLY A 205 -15.74 -11.17 7.31
CA GLY A 205 -16.57 -10.37 8.21
C GLY A 205 -16.72 -8.91 7.74
N TYR A 206 -16.74 -8.67 6.42
CA TYR A 206 -16.96 -7.33 5.88
C TYR A 206 -18.37 -6.87 6.18
N PRO A 207 -18.55 -5.63 6.69
CA PRO A 207 -19.86 -5.15 7.11
C PRO A 207 -20.74 -4.76 5.92
N SER A 208 -22.00 -5.16 5.98
CA SER A 208 -23.04 -4.53 5.14
C SER A 208 -23.40 -3.15 5.68
N THR A 209 -23.92 -2.30 4.82
CA THR A 209 -24.57 -1.05 5.23
C THR A 209 -26.08 -1.27 5.35
N LYS A 210 -26.83 -0.27 5.83
CA LYS A 210 -28.30 -0.33 5.85
C LYS A 210 -28.93 -0.51 4.46
N VAL A 211 -28.21 -0.08 3.41
CA VAL A 211 -28.72 -0.02 2.03
C VAL A 211 -28.01 -1.06 1.14
N LEU A 212 -26.71 -1.30 1.36
CA LEU A 212 -25.88 -2.09 0.46
C LEU A 212 -25.30 -3.33 1.15
N PRO A 213 -25.39 -4.50 0.50
CA PRO A 213 -24.65 -5.68 0.90
C PRO A 213 -23.12 -5.41 0.88
N ALA A 214 -22.37 -6.13 1.72
CA ALA A 214 -20.91 -6.03 1.74
C ALA A 214 -20.29 -6.38 0.36
N VAL A 215 -20.79 -7.43 -0.29
CA VAL A 215 -20.31 -7.85 -1.62
C VAL A 215 -20.49 -6.74 -2.66
N SER A 216 -21.62 -6.03 -2.64
CA SER A 216 -21.87 -4.91 -3.58
C SER A 216 -20.93 -3.73 -3.35
N SER A 217 -20.55 -3.47 -2.09
CA SER A 217 -19.55 -2.44 -1.75
C SER A 217 -18.16 -2.82 -2.29
N VAL A 218 -17.74 -4.08 -2.12
CA VAL A 218 -16.47 -4.62 -2.65
C VAL A 218 -16.48 -4.57 -4.18
N LEU A 219 -17.54 -5.06 -4.83
CA LEU A 219 -17.68 -5.07 -6.28
C LEU A 219 -17.69 -3.65 -6.86
N SER A 220 -18.31 -2.67 -6.19
CA SER A 220 -18.27 -1.27 -6.63
C SER A 220 -16.83 -0.71 -6.65
N LEU A 221 -16.03 -1.00 -5.63
CA LEU A 221 -14.62 -0.61 -5.59
C LEU A 221 -13.78 -1.38 -6.61
N LEU A 222 -14.06 -2.68 -6.78
CA LEU A 222 -13.39 -3.52 -7.77
C LEU A 222 -13.70 -3.06 -9.21
N ALA A 223 -14.92 -2.60 -9.48
CA ALA A 223 -15.30 -2.03 -10.78
C ALA A 223 -14.37 -0.87 -11.16
N LEU A 224 -14.02 0.01 -10.21
CA LEU A 224 -13.06 1.10 -10.45
C LEU A 224 -11.68 0.57 -10.83
N LYS A 225 -11.20 -0.49 -10.18
CA LYS A 225 -9.92 -1.12 -10.53
C LYS A 225 -9.96 -1.72 -11.94
N LEU A 226 -11.00 -2.49 -12.26
CA LEU A 226 -11.13 -3.18 -13.54
C LEU A 226 -11.41 -2.24 -14.72
N THR A 227 -12.00 -1.08 -14.48
CA THR A 227 -12.18 -0.03 -15.49
C THR A 227 -11.00 0.95 -15.57
N SER A 228 -9.93 0.73 -14.79
CA SER A 228 -8.78 1.65 -14.69
C SER A 228 -9.17 3.07 -14.24
N THR A 229 -10.18 3.17 -13.38
CA THR A 229 -10.58 4.45 -12.77
C THR A 229 -9.60 4.81 -11.66
N ARG A 230 -8.88 5.91 -11.85
CA ARG A 230 -7.70 6.26 -11.04
C ARG A 230 -7.99 6.49 -9.55
N ARG A 231 -9.15 7.05 -9.22
CA ARG A 231 -9.50 7.43 -7.84
C ARG A 231 -10.96 7.13 -7.55
N VAL A 232 -11.26 6.81 -6.30
CA VAL A 232 -12.64 6.63 -5.82
C VAL A 232 -13.51 7.87 -6.11
N SER A 233 -12.92 9.09 -6.07
CA SER A 233 -13.63 10.33 -6.39
C SER A 233 -14.09 10.45 -7.85
N HIS A 234 -13.59 9.59 -8.74
CA HIS A 234 -14.00 9.55 -10.16
C HIS A 234 -15.12 8.53 -10.42
N VAL A 235 -15.70 7.94 -9.37
CA VAL A 235 -16.83 7.02 -9.52
C VAL A 235 -18.01 7.65 -10.25
N ASP A 236 -18.19 8.97 -10.11
CA ASP A 236 -19.27 9.72 -10.77
C ASP A 236 -19.23 9.61 -12.31
N ASP A 237 -18.06 9.33 -12.89
CA ASP A 237 -17.88 9.18 -14.35
C ASP A 237 -18.53 7.90 -14.90
N ILE A 238 -18.72 6.88 -14.05
CA ILE A 238 -19.30 5.57 -14.42
C ILE A 238 -20.50 5.18 -13.53
N ALA A 239 -20.88 6.01 -12.55
CA ALA A 239 -21.87 5.63 -11.53
C ALA A 239 -23.24 5.32 -12.12
N CYS A 240 -23.64 6.03 -13.18
CA CYS A 240 -24.92 5.83 -13.87
C CYS A 240 -24.82 4.85 -15.07
N ASP A 241 -23.64 4.29 -15.34
CA ASP A 241 -23.53 3.24 -16.36
C ASP A 241 -24.11 1.94 -15.83
N PHE A 242 -25.13 1.41 -16.53
CA PHE A 242 -25.85 0.24 -16.05
C PHE A 242 -24.98 -1.01 -15.95
N GLY A 243 -24.03 -1.21 -16.87
CA GLY A 243 -23.10 -2.36 -16.81
C GLY A 243 -22.19 -2.30 -15.58
N ALA A 244 -21.70 -1.12 -15.23
CA ALA A 244 -20.90 -0.93 -14.03
C ALA A 244 -21.74 -1.13 -12.74
N ALA A 245 -22.97 -0.61 -12.72
CA ALA A 245 -23.88 -0.80 -11.60
C ALA A 245 -24.29 -2.28 -11.45
N LEU A 246 -24.68 -2.92 -12.55
CA LEU A 246 -25.09 -4.32 -12.60
C LEU A 246 -23.95 -5.25 -12.16
N PHE A 247 -22.70 -4.96 -12.54
CA PHE A 247 -21.53 -5.70 -12.07
C PHE A 247 -21.51 -5.81 -10.54
N ALA A 248 -21.89 -4.73 -9.86
CA ALA A 248 -21.98 -4.67 -8.40
C ALA A 248 -23.34 -5.17 -7.84
N GLY A 249 -24.29 -5.57 -8.69
CA GLY A 249 -25.65 -5.95 -8.30
C GLY A 249 -26.52 -4.76 -7.85
N LEU A 250 -26.26 -3.60 -8.42
CA LEU A 250 -26.88 -2.31 -8.02
C LEU A 250 -27.58 -1.65 -9.20
N SER A 251 -28.53 -0.74 -8.88
CA SER A 251 -29.18 0.14 -9.86
C SER A 251 -28.29 1.32 -10.30
N CYS A 252 -27.36 1.73 -9.43
CA CYS A 252 -26.39 2.79 -9.64
C CYS A 252 -25.23 2.57 -8.67
N LEU A 253 -23.98 2.86 -9.06
CA LEU A 253 -22.85 2.74 -8.15
C LEU A 253 -22.97 3.74 -6.98
N PRO A 254 -22.42 3.39 -5.80
CA PRO A 254 -22.45 4.27 -4.64
C PRO A 254 -21.65 5.55 -4.88
N LYS A 255 -22.07 6.63 -4.25
CA LYS A 255 -21.36 7.93 -4.31
C LYS A 255 -19.97 7.84 -3.68
N THR A 256 -19.07 8.72 -4.11
CA THR A 256 -17.70 8.86 -3.58
C THR A 256 -17.66 8.79 -2.06
N THR A 257 -18.53 9.53 -1.36
CA THR A 257 -18.53 9.55 0.12
C THR A 257 -18.86 8.19 0.73
N ALA A 258 -19.78 7.42 0.12
CA ALA A 258 -20.13 6.09 0.61
C ALA A 258 -18.98 5.10 0.42
N LEU A 259 -18.31 5.12 -0.73
CA LEU A 259 -17.15 4.27 -1.03
C LEU A 259 -15.94 4.63 -0.17
N THR A 260 -15.63 5.92 -0.01
CA THR A 260 -14.52 6.38 0.83
C THR A 260 -14.74 6.03 2.30
N THR A 261 -15.96 6.22 2.82
CA THR A 261 -16.26 5.91 4.22
C THR A 261 -16.40 4.41 4.47
N TYR A 262 -16.53 3.58 3.45
CA TYR A 262 -16.61 2.14 3.61
C TYR A 262 -15.31 1.56 4.18
N SER A 263 -14.15 2.02 3.71
CA SER A 263 -12.84 1.58 4.20
C SER A 263 -12.64 1.83 5.70
N TYR A 264 -13.20 2.93 6.25
CA TYR A 264 -13.14 3.22 7.69
C TYR A 264 -13.93 2.22 8.57
N LYS A 265 -14.79 1.40 7.97
CA LYS A 265 -15.53 0.34 8.69
C LYS A 265 -14.78 -0.98 8.70
N LEU A 266 -13.66 -1.06 7.99
CA LEU A 266 -12.82 -2.23 7.90
C LEU A 266 -11.64 -2.09 8.88
N SER A 267 -11.06 -3.23 9.28
CA SER A 267 -9.83 -3.29 10.06
C SER A 267 -8.79 -4.11 9.30
N HIS A 268 -7.51 -3.93 9.62
CA HIS A 268 -6.43 -4.74 9.04
C HIS A 268 -6.67 -6.24 9.25
N GLU A 269 -7.23 -6.62 10.39
CA GLU A 269 -7.58 -8.02 10.66
C GLU A 269 -8.65 -8.56 9.69
N ARG A 270 -9.63 -7.74 9.29
CA ARG A 270 -10.61 -8.13 8.26
C ARG A 270 -9.96 -8.24 6.88
N GLN A 271 -9.03 -7.35 6.56
CA GLN A 271 -8.26 -7.43 5.31
C GLN A 271 -7.44 -8.74 5.25
N ARG A 272 -6.79 -9.10 6.36
CA ARG A 272 -6.04 -10.34 6.47
C ARG A 272 -6.94 -11.58 6.29
N ARG A 273 -8.13 -11.58 6.93
CA ARG A 273 -9.12 -12.66 6.73
C ARG A 273 -9.63 -12.71 5.29
N PHE A 274 -9.84 -11.56 4.67
CA PHE A 274 -10.23 -11.51 3.26
C PHE A 274 -9.17 -12.16 2.37
N LEU A 275 -7.90 -11.83 2.56
CA LEU A 275 -6.80 -12.44 1.81
C LEU A 275 -6.67 -13.94 2.09
N ALA A 276 -6.92 -14.41 3.31
CA ALA A 276 -6.91 -15.83 3.64
C ALA A 276 -8.04 -16.58 2.92
N ALA A 277 -9.26 -16.05 2.93
CA ALA A 277 -10.38 -16.62 2.21
C ALA A 277 -10.17 -16.58 0.69
N LEU A 278 -9.65 -15.46 0.16
CA LEU A 278 -9.30 -15.31 -1.25
C LEU A 278 -8.19 -16.28 -1.66
N GLY A 279 -7.14 -16.44 -0.84
CA GLY A 279 -6.05 -17.37 -1.10
C GLY A 279 -6.53 -18.83 -1.22
N LYS A 280 -7.48 -19.24 -0.35
CA LYS A 280 -8.14 -20.55 -0.45
C LYS A 280 -8.91 -20.70 -1.77
N ALA A 281 -9.68 -19.68 -2.14
CA ALA A 281 -10.44 -19.67 -3.38
C ALA A 281 -9.52 -19.66 -4.61
N MET A 282 -8.43 -18.88 -4.60
CA MET A 282 -7.43 -18.86 -5.67
C MET A 282 -6.75 -20.23 -5.83
N SER A 283 -6.40 -20.90 -4.72
CA SER A 283 -5.83 -22.24 -4.76
C SER A 283 -6.80 -23.25 -5.38
N ALA A 284 -8.06 -23.20 -4.98
CA ALA A 284 -9.11 -24.08 -5.54
C ALA A 284 -9.34 -23.81 -7.05
N ALA A 285 -9.22 -22.57 -7.49
CA ALA A 285 -9.35 -22.16 -8.90
C ALA A 285 -8.05 -22.35 -9.72
N GLY A 286 -6.98 -22.90 -9.15
CA GLY A 286 -5.68 -23.06 -9.82
C GLY A 286 -5.00 -21.73 -10.14
N LEU A 287 -5.29 -20.67 -9.38
CA LEU A 287 -4.68 -19.35 -9.48
C LEU A 287 -3.54 -19.14 -8.48
N ALA A 288 -3.29 -20.11 -7.62
CA ALA A 288 -2.14 -20.19 -6.73
C ALA A 288 -1.74 -21.65 -6.52
N GLU A 289 -0.47 -21.98 -6.73
CA GLU A 289 0.10 -23.30 -6.44
C GLU A 289 0.46 -23.45 -4.97
N GLY A 290 1.07 -22.40 -4.39
CA GLY A 290 1.30 -22.29 -2.96
C GLY A 290 2.55 -22.98 -2.43
N GLU A 291 3.52 -23.24 -3.30
CA GLU A 291 4.78 -23.90 -2.94
C GLU A 291 5.87 -22.87 -2.64
N ASP A 292 6.19 -22.07 -3.63
CA ASP A 292 7.29 -21.10 -3.62
C ASP A 292 6.77 -19.68 -3.79
N PHE A 293 7.37 -18.71 -3.09
CA PHE A 293 6.94 -17.32 -3.18
C PHE A 293 8.10 -16.37 -3.38
N ASP A 294 7.84 -15.34 -4.19
CA ASP A 294 8.67 -14.16 -4.30
C ASP A 294 8.09 -13.04 -3.42
N LEU A 295 8.94 -12.40 -2.62
CA LEU A 295 8.52 -11.38 -1.66
C LEU A 295 9.22 -10.06 -1.96
N ASP A 296 8.47 -8.96 -1.85
CA ASP A 296 9.06 -7.62 -2.02
C ASP A 296 8.30 -6.56 -1.21
N PHE A 297 9.02 -5.48 -0.85
CA PHE A 297 8.42 -4.27 -0.33
C PHE A 297 8.25 -3.23 -1.42
N HIS A 298 7.13 -2.55 -1.38
CA HIS A 298 6.88 -1.39 -2.23
C HIS A 298 6.48 -0.18 -1.40
N ALA A 299 7.09 0.98 -1.66
CA ALA A 299 6.76 2.22 -0.99
C ALA A 299 5.81 3.06 -1.85
N ILE A 300 4.56 3.18 -1.43
CA ILE A 300 3.54 3.98 -2.11
C ILE A 300 3.65 5.43 -1.63
N MET A 301 4.06 6.34 -2.51
CA MET A 301 4.33 7.73 -2.16
C MET A 301 3.07 8.49 -1.77
N HIS A 302 3.18 9.25 -0.68
CA HIS A 302 2.20 10.27 -0.34
C HIS A 302 2.68 11.65 -0.79
N TRP A 303 1.80 12.39 -1.47
CA TRP A 303 2.13 13.71 -2.02
C TRP A 303 1.79 14.87 -1.08
N GLY A 304 1.19 14.57 0.07
CA GLY A 304 0.87 15.54 1.13
C GLY A 304 1.94 15.63 2.21
N GLU A 305 1.77 16.59 3.12
CA GLU A 305 2.65 16.81 4.27
C GLU A 305 2.11 16.16 5.55
N ASP A 306 1.62 14.92 5.49
CA ASP A 306 1.13 14.24 6.69
C ASP A 306 2.30 13.84 7.60
N PRO A 307 2.43 14.42 8.80
CA PRO A 307 3.52 14.11 9.73
C PRO A 307 3.48 12.70 10.29
N ALA A 308 2.33 12.02 10.25
CA ALA A 308 2.16 10.66 10.78
C ALA A 308 2.84 9.61 9.89
N LEU A 309 3.04 9.90 8.59
CA LEU A 309 3.65 8.95 7.67
C LEU A 309 5.18 8.87 7.82
N GLU A 310 5.70 7.66 7.86
CA GLU A 310 7.13 7.39 7.84
C GLU A 310 7.76 7.75 6.49
N LYS A 311 9.07 8.04 6.48
CA LYS A 311 9.84 8.28 5.25
C LYS A 311 10.54 7.00 4.83
N HIS A 312 10.19 6.49 3.65
CA HIS A 312 10.86 5.36 3.02
C HIS A 312 11.66 5.81 1.79
N TYR A 313 12.68 5.03 1.43
CA TYR A 313 13.45 5.28 0.22
C TYR A 313 12.62 4.91 -1.01
N VAL A 314 12.49 5.85 -1.94
CA VAL A 314 11.77 5.66 -3.20
C VAL A 314 12.78 5.72 -4.35
N PRO A 315 13.08 4.57 -5.00
CA PRO A 315 14.11 4.48 -6.03
C PRO A 315 13.92 5.47 -7.18
N LYS A 316 12.69 5.65 -7.67
CA LYS A 316 12.36 6.58 -8.75
C LYS A 316 12.74 8.04 -8.45
N ARG A 317 12.91 8.40 -7.18
CA ARG A 317 13.30 9.76 -6.75
C ARG A 317 14.68 9.83 -6.13
N SER A 318 15.34 8.70 -5.95
CA SER A 318 16.65 8.58 -5.27
C SER A 318 16.68 9.28 -3.90
N GLN A 319 15.54 9.38 -3.22
CA GLN A 319 15.42 10.05 -1.92
C GLN A 319 14.38 9.39 -1.01
N ARG A 320 14.45 9.69 0.29
CA ARG A 320 13.44 9.28 1.26
C ARG A 320 12.27 10.27 1.25
N THR A 321 11.08 9.78 0.90
CA THR A 321 9.83 10.55 0.91
C THR A 321 8.82 9.92 1.86
N ARG A 322 7.82 10.71 2.30
CA ARG A 322 6.68 10.18 3.04
C ARG A 322 5.94 9.18 2.17
N SER A 323 5.72 8.00 2.69
CA SER A 323 5.10 6.91 1.95
C SER A 323 4.51 5.87 2.90
N VAL A 324 3.56 5.10 2.40
CA VAL A 324 3.08 3.88 3.05
C VAL A 324 3.92 2.73 2.54
N LEU A 325 4.58 2.02 3.45
CA LEU A 325 5.29 0.79 3.11
C LEU A 325 4.27 -0.32 2.93
N THR A 326 4.36 -1.04 1.83
CA THR A 326 3.51 -2.18 1.53
C THR A 326 4.38 -3.41 1.28
N PHE A 327 3.91 -4.56 1.73
CA PHE A 327 4.51 -5.85 1.48
C PHE A 327 3.64 -6.65 0.51
N PHE A 328 4.28 -7.39 -0.39
CA PHE A 328 3.60 -8.26 -1.34
C PHE A 328 4.26 -9.63 -1.39
N ALA A 329 3.41 -10.66 -1.56
CA ALA A 329 3.87 -12.00 -1.89
C ALA A 329 3.25 -12.45 -3.21
N GLN A 330 4.09 -12.96 -4.09
CA GLN A 330 3.74 -13.52 -5.40
C GLN A 330 3.97 -15.02 -5.37
N ASP A 331 2.97 -15.78 -5.79
CA ASP A 331 3.12 -17.21 -6.03
C ASP A 331 3.99 -17.45 -7.28
N ALA A 332 5.11 -18.12 -7.10
CA ALA A 332 6.08 -18.34 -8.18
C ALA A 332 5.55 -19.29 -9.28
N GLY A 333 4.62 -20.17 -8.99
CA GLY A 333 4.01 -21.08 -9.96
C GLY A 333 3.10 -20.40 -10.96
N THR A 334 2.30 -19.44 -10.48
CA THR A 334 1.26 -18.78 -11.28
C THR A 334 1.56 -17.32 -11.61
N ASP A 335 2.60 -16.74 -11.02
CA ASP A 335 2.95 -15.31 -11.06
C ASP A 335 1.84 -14.37 -10.50
N ASN A 336 0.85 -14.89 -9.76
CA ASN A 336 -0.18 -14.08 -9.16
C ASN A 336 0.25 -13.54 -7.79
N LEU A 337 -0.10 -12.29 -7.50
CA LEU A 337 -0.05 -11.78 -6.14
C LEU A 337 -1.11 -12.49 -5.31
N VAL A 338 -0.71 -13.02 -4.14
CA VAL A 338 -1.60 -13.77 -3.24
C VAL A 338 -1.75 -13.12 -1.87
N TYR A 339 -0.86 -12.18 -1.56
CA TYR A 339 -0.86 -11.48 -0.29
C TYR A 339 -0.38 -10.04 -0.47
N ALA A 340 -0.97 -9.13 0.30
CA ALA A 340 -0.53 -7.76 0.42
C ALA A 340 -0.85 -7.23 1.82
N ASN A 341 0.04 -6.37 2.36
CA ASN A 341 -0.16 -5.71 3.65
C ASN A 341 0.38 -4.28 3.59
N ALA A 342 -0.45 -3.30 3.94
CA ALA A 342 -0.07 -1.89 4.02
C ALA A 342 -0.06 -1.36 5.47
N ASP A 343 -0.31 -2.22 6.47
CA ASP A 343 -0.23 -1.89 7.90
C ASP A 343 1.17 -2.20 8.45
N LEU A 344 2.19 -1.55 7.89
CA LEU A 344 3.58 -1.80 8.22
C LEU A 344 4.28 -0.54 8.72
N SER A 345 5.12 -0.74 9.73
CA SER A 345 6.09 0.24 10.22
C SER A 345 7.51 -0.27 10.06
N LYS A 346 8.48 0.61 10.16
CA LYS A 346 9.91 0.21 10.17
C LYS A 346 10.24 -0.76 11.31
N ALA A 347 9.50 -0.68 12.41
CA ALA A 347 9.70 -1.57 13.54
C ALA A 347 9.18 -2.99 13.28
N SER A 348 8.08 -3.13 12.52
CA SER A 348 7.43 -4.41 12.25
C SER A 348 7.87 -5.07 10.94
N GLN A 349 8.38 -4.30 9.98
CA GLN A 349 8.64 -4.75 8.61
C GLN A 349 9.48 -6.04 8.50
N ALA A 350 10.52 -6.19 9.34
CA ALA A 350 11.41 -7.34 9.26
C ALA A 350 10.72 -8.67 9.60
N ARG A 351 9.65 -8.63 10.41
CA ARG A 351 8.89 -9.82 10.82
C ARG A 351 7.70 -10.14 9.90
N GLU A 352 7.43 -9.30 8.90
CA GLU A 352 6.32 -9.51 7.97
C GLU A 352 6.45 -10.81 7.19
N VAL A 353 7.68 -11.25 6.92
CA VAL A 353 7.96 -12.55 6.30
C VAL A 353 7.38 -13.70 7.13
N LEU A 354 7.52 -13.65 8.45
CA LEU A 354 6.95 -14.66 9.36
C LEU A 354 5.43 -14.58 9.42
N ALA A 355 4.89 -13.35 9.42
CA ALA A 355 3.45 -13.13 9.38
C ALA A 355 2.85 -13.70 8.09
N PHE A 356 3.52 -13.53 6.94
CA PHE A 356 3.13 -14.18 5.70
C PHE A 356 3.18 -15.72 5.79
N CYS A 357 4.21 -16.31 6.38
CA CYS A 357 4.29 -17.76 6.56
C CYS A 357 3.10 -18.29 7.39
N GLN A 358 2.74 -17.62 8.48
CA GLN A 358 1.58 -17.99 9.30
C GLN A 358 0.28 -17.84 8.51
N HIS A 359 0.11 -16.73 7.81
CA HIS A 359 -1.03 -16.51 6.93
C HIS A 359 -1.17 -17.62 5.88
N TRP A 360 -0.06 -18.00 5.21
CA TRP A 360 -0.11 -19.05 4.19
C TRP A 360 -0.42 -20.42 4.78
N LYS A 361 0.06 -20.70 5.98
CA LYS A 361 -0.33 -21.90 6.73
C LYS A 361 -1.84 -21.93 7.03
N GLU A 362 -2.47 -20.79 7.31
CA GLU A 362 -3.94 -20.69 7.45
C GLU A 362 -4.67 -20.99 6.11
N VAL A 363 -4.06 -20.66 4.98
CA VAL A 363 -4.60 -20.88 3.63
C VAL A 363 -4.48 -22.34 3.21
N LYS A 364 -3.27 -22.91 3.29
CA LYS A 364 -2.91 -24.24 2.73
C LYS A 364 -2.77 -25.35 3.76
N GLY A 365 -2.69 -25.02 5.05
CA GLY A 365 -2.39 -25.99 6.13
C GLY A 365 -0.91 -26.26 6.36
N THR A 366 -0.03 -25.82 5.44
CA THR A 366 1.42 -25.98 5.49
C THR A 366 2.12 -24.64 5.31
N TYR A 367 3.35 -24.53 5.81
CA TYR A 367 4.20 -23.38 5.51
C TYR A 367 4.65 -23.41 4.04
N PRO A 368 5.06 -22.24 3.48
CA PRO A 368 5.73 -22.19 2.19
C PRO A 368 6.96 -23.11 2.15
N SER A 369 7.24 -23.72 0.99
CA SER A 369 8.44 -24.55 0.80
C SER A 369 9.70 -23.70 0.61
N LEU A 370 9.57 -22.57 -0.12
CA LEU A 370 10.67 -21.68 -0.43
C LEU A 370 10.21 -20.22 -0.51
N LEU A 371 10.97 -19.32 0.10
CA LEU A 371 10.81 -17.88 -0.02
C LEU A 371 12.03 -17.26 -0.71
N VAL A 372 11.79 -16.38 -1.67
CA VAL A 372 12.85 -15.64 -2.38
C VAL A 372 12.61 -14.15 -2.24
N PHE A 373 13.62 -13.41 -1.77
CA PHE A 373 13.48 -12.00 -1.47
C PHE A 373 14.82 -11.23 -1.46
N ASP A 374 14.75 -9.90 -1.47
CA ASP A 374 15.95 -9.06 -1.41
C ASP A 374 16.53 -9.00 0.01
N GLN A 375 17.83 -8.72 0.10
CA GLN A 375 18.62 -8.63 1.34
C GLN A 375 18.05 -7.70 2.42
N LYS A 376 17.27 -6.69 2.02
CA LYS A 376 16.72 -5.66 2.92
C LYS A 376 15.37 -6.03 3.52
N LEU A 377 14.82 -7.17 3.12
CA LEU A 377 13.46 -7.54 3.51
C LEU A 377 13.38 -7.96 4.97
N THR A 378 14.43 -8.60 5.50
CA THR A 378 14.42 -9.14 6.86
C THR A 378 15.80 -9.13 7.52
N THR A 379 15.88 -9.66 8.73
CA THR A 379 17.11 -9.75 9.54
C THR A 379 17.61 -11.20 9.62
N GLN A 380 18.89 -11.38 10.00
CA GLN A 380 19.47 -12.71 10.16
C GLN A 380 18.79 -13.51 11.27
N ALA A 381 18.29 -12.86 12.33
CA ALA A 381 17.51 -13.51 13.37
C ALA A 381 16.18 -14.08 12.83
N VAL A 382 15.50 -13.34 11.96
CA VAL A 382 14.28 -13.82 11.31
C VAL A 382 14.56 -14.95 10.31
N LEU A 383 15.72 -14.95 9.63
CA LEU A 383 16.13 -16.09 8.81
C LEU A 383 16.30 -17.36 9.65
N ALA A 384 16.78 -17.25 10.89
CA ALA A 384 16.88 -18.38 11.81
C ALA A 384 15.48 -18.92 12.19
N GLU A 385 14.52 -18.03 12.46
CA GLU A 385 13.13 -18.41 12.74
C GLU A 385 12.49 -19.11 11.53
N LEU A 386 12.74 -18.65 10.29
CA LEU A 386 12.26 -19.33 9.07
C LEU A 386 12.81 -20.75 8.96
N ASP A 387 14.09 -20.92 9.24
CA ASP A 387 14.75 -22.21 9.19
C ASP A 387 14.20 -23.16 10.29
N ASP A 388 13.90 -22.65 11.49
CA ASP A 388 13.23 -23.40 12.55
C ASP A 388 11.81 -23.85 12.16
N MET A 389 11.16 -23.09 11.29
CA MET A 389 9.85 -23.45 10.70
C MET A 389 9.96 -24.45 9.54
N GLY A 390 11.17 -24.83 9.13
CA GLY A 390 11.41 -25.69 7.98
C GLY A 390 11.22 -25.00 6.62
N VAL A 391 11.18 -23.66 6.60
CA VAL A 391 11.02 -22.87 5.38
C VAL A 391 12.39 -22.59 4.76
N ARG A 392 12.57 -22.98 3.51
CA ARG A 392 13.79 -22.63 2.76
C ARG A 392 13.73 -21.17 2.33
N PHE A 393 14.88 -20.52 2.22
CA PHE A 393 14.99 -19.17 1.72
C PHE A 393 16.14 -19.02 0.72
N VAL A 394 16.00 -18.10 -0.21
CA VAL A 394 17.06 -17.60 -1.09
C VAL A 394 17.05 -16.08 -1.05
N THR A 395 18.14 -15.47 -0.61
CA THR A 395 18.26 -14.01 -0.51
C THR A 395 19.68 -13.54 -0.79
N LEU A 396 19.90 -12.23 -0.87
CA LEU A 396 21.25 -11.69 -1.01
C LEU A 396 21.87 -11.41 0.37
N ARG A 397 23.20 -11.55 0.42
CA ARG A 397 24.01 -11.12 1.54
C ARG A 397 24.52 -9.69 1.32
N MET A 398 24.40 -8.83 2.33
CA MET A 398 25.00 -7.50 2.28
C MET A 398 26.51 -7.56 2.13
N ARG A 399 27.07 -6.81 1.21
CA ARG A 399 28.51 -6.74 0.92
C ARG A 399 29.19 -5.86 1.97
N SER A 400 29.69 -6.48 3.05
CA SER A 400 30.53 -5.79 4.02
C SER A 400 31.97 -5.68 3.50
N PRO A 401 32.79 -4.72 3.97
CA PRO A 401 34.21 -4.66 3.60
C PRO A 401 34.98 -5.94 3.91
N ALA A 402 34.62 -6.65 5.00
CA ALA A 402 35.24 -7.93 5.34
C ALA A 402 34.89 -9.03 4.33
N LEU A 403 33.60 -9.09 3.90
CA LEU A 403 33.16 -10.04 2.87
C LEU A 403 33.83 -9.76 1.52
N LEU A 404 33.96 -8.51 1.11
CA LEU A 404 34.63 -8.14 -0.14
C LEU A 404 36.09 -8.55 -0.11
N ARG A 405 36.83 -8.32 0.98
CA ARG A 405 38.22 -8.80 1.15
C ARG A 405 38.33 -10.33 1.09
N HIS A 406 37.38 -11.05 1.70
CA HIS A 406 37.30 -12.50 1.60
C HIS A 406 37.15 -12.93 0.14
N ILE A 407 36.24 -12.31 -0.60
CA ILE A 407 35.98 -12.63 -2.02
C ILE A 407 37.18 -12.31 -2.90
N GLU A 408 37.88 -11.22 -2.66
CA GLU A 408 39.14 -10.85 -3.36
C GLU A 408 40.26 -11.87 -3.13
N ALA A 409 40.31 -12.47 -1.94
CA ALA A 409 41.30 -13.49 -1.60
C ALA A 409 40.99 -14.88 -2.19
N ILE A 410 39.80 -15.09 -2.80
CA ILE A 410 39.42 -16.37 -3.39
C ILE A 410 40.31 -16.66 -4.62
N GLY A 411 41.08 -17.74 -4.56
CA GLY A 411 41.97 -18.14 -5.64
C GLY A 411 41.24 -18.53 -6.93
N PRO A 412 41.85 -18.32 -8.11
CA PRO A 412 41.17 -18.54 -9.41
C PRO A 412 40.60 -19.94 -9.59
N LYS A 413 41.23 -20.96 -8.99
CA LYS A 413 40.80 -22.36 -9.10
C LYS A 413 39.49 -22.69 -8.40
N ALA A 414 39.03 -21.85 -7.46
CA ALA A 414 37.75 -22.03 -6.75
C ALA A 414 36.55 -21.63 -7.60
N TRP A 415 36.75 -20.79 -8.60
CA TRP A 415 35.70 -20.28 -9.47
C TRP A 415 35.31 -21.31 -10.53
N ARG A 416 34.05 -21.69 -10.55
CA ARG A 416 33.45 -22.60 -11.54
C ARG A 416 32.50 -21.86 -12.45
N ILE A 417 32.51 -22.20 -13.75
CA ILE A 417 31.54 -21.66 -14.70
C ILE A 417 30.24 -22.44 -14.57
N VAL A 418 29.12 -21.72 -14.38
CA VAL A 418 27.78 -22.28 -14.34
C VAL A 418 27.03 -21.81 -15.58
N ALA A 419 26.52 -22.74 -16.39
CA ALA A 419 25.71 -22.42 -17.57
C ALA A 419 24.25 -22.26 -17.17
N LEU A 420 23.71 -21.05 -17.34
CA LEU A 420 22.32 -20.71 -17.04
C LEU A 420 21.43 -20.87 -18.27
N GLU A 421 20.17 -21.30 -18.06
CA GLU A 421 19.13 -21.38 -19.08
C GLU A 421 18.44 -20.00 -19.24
N ARG A 422 19.12 -19.08 -19.92
CA ARG A 422 18.57 -17.75 -20.22
C ARG A 422 19.04 -17.27 -21.59
N ASP A 423 18.23 -16.44 -22.22
CA ASP A 423 18.61 -15.77 -23.45
C ASP A 423 19.44 -14.52 -23.18
N GLY A 424 20.35 -14.18 -24.09
CA GLY A 424 21.16 -12.96 -24.05
C GLY A 424 22.53 -13.09 -23.41
N ARG A 425 23.05 -11.99 -22.87
CA ARG A 425 24.36 -11.86 -22.22
C ARG A 425 24.32 -12.53 -20.83
N TYR A 426 25.50 -12.80 -20.27
CA TYR A 426 25.67 -13.31 -18.90
C TYR A 426 25.11 -14.73 -18.66
N ARG A 427 25.25 -15.60 -19.66
CA ARG A 427 24.81 -17.00 -19.59
C ARG A 427 25.77 -17.92 -18.81
N LYS A 428 27.02 -17.51 -18.62
CA LYS A 428 28.08 -18.32 -18.02
C LYS A 428 28.78 -17.55 -16.89
N PRO A 429 28.07 -17.19 -15.79
CA PRO A 429 28.71 -16.58 -14.65
C PRO A 429 29.75 -17.53 -14.02
N GLN A 430 30.72 -16.95 -13.32
CA GLN A 430 31.64 -17.69 -12.46
C GLN A 430 31.07 -17.70 -11.03
N VAL A 431 31.10 -18.83 -10.40
CA VAL A 431 30.48 -19.08 -9.10
C VAL A 431 31.46 -19.75 -8.16
N VAL A 432 31.53 -19.28 -6.94
CA VAL A 432 32.12 -19.99 -5.79
C VAL A 432 30.97 -20.41 -4.89
N ASP A 433 30.96 -21.69 -4.54
CA ASP A 433 29.92 -22.30 -3.70
C ASP A 433 30.59 -22.74 -2.40
N GLU A 434 30.27 -22.08 -1.32
CA GLU A 434 30.91 -22.26 -0.02
C GLU A 434 29.92 -22.26 1.13
N VAL A 435 30.36 -22.74 2.27
CA VAL A 435 29.59 -22.66 3.52
C VAL A 435 30.06 -21.45 4.31
N ALA A 436 29.13 -20.65 4.80
CA ALA A 436 29.39 -19.43 5.54
C ALA A 436 28.64 -19.41 6.87
N SER A 437 29.19 -18.65 7.83
CA SER A 437 28.50 -18.31 9.08
C SER A 437 28.02 -16.86 9.04
N LEU A 438 26.83 -16.61 9.57
CA LEU A 438 26.25 -15.28 9.69
C LEU A 438 26.11 -14.92 11.17
N SER A 439 26.40 -13.66 11.52
CA SER A 439 26.17 -13.17 12.87
C SER A 439 24.66 -13.15 13.17
N GLY A 440 24.23 -13.80 14.26
CA GLY A 440 22.80 -13.89 14.61
C GLY A 440 21.99 -14.95 13.87
N TYR A 441 22.66 -15.82 13.10
CA TYR A 441 22.07 -17.02 12.53
C TYR A 441 22.87 -18.24 13.05
N PRO A 442 22.24 -19.15 13.80
CA PRO A 442 22.98 -20.15 14.60
C PRO A 442 23.54 -21.34 13.79
N ARG A 443 23.09 -21.51 12.57
CA ARG A 443 23.49 -22.61 11.69
C ARG A 443 24.37 -22.12 10.52
N PRO A 444 25.13 -22.98 9.88
CA PRO A 444 25.81 -22.62 8.64
C PRO A 444 24.81 -22.36 7.52
N VAL A 445 25.09 -21.39 6.67
CA VAL A 445 24.34 -21.12 5.43
C VAL A 445 25.21 -21.46 4.24
N ARG A 446 24.59 -21.85 3.15
CA ARG A 446 25.25 -21.97 1.86
C ARG A 446 25.35 -20.59 1.22
N GLN A 447 26.53 -20.23 0.74
CA GLN A 447 26.83 -18.97 0.10
C GLN A 447 27.31 -19.18 -1.33
N LEU A 448 26.65 -18.56 -2.29
CA LEU A 448 27.09 -18.53 -3.68
C LEU A 448 27.62 -17.13 -3.99
N VAL A 449 28.91 -17.03 -4.24
CA VAL A 449 29.52 -15.79 -4.73
C VAL A 449 29.53 -15.84 -6.25
N VAL A 450 28.82 -14.92 -6.89
CA VAL A 450 28.58 -14.94 -8.34
C VAL A 450 29.15 -13.68 -8.96
N ARG A 451 29.91 -13.81 -10.04
CA ARG A 451 30.38 -12.69 -10.87
C ARG A 451 30.14 -12.97 -12.35
N GLY A 452 30.03 -11.91 -13.15
CA GLY A 452 29.69 -12.02 -14.55
C GLY A 452 28.19 -12.00 -14.82
N LEU A 453 27.38 -11.44 -13.90
CA LEU A 453 25.95 -11.16 -14.09
C LEU A 453 25.67 -9.74 -14.60
N GLY A 454 26.67 -8.87 -14.63
CA GLY A 454 26.61 -7.53 -15.22
C GLY A 454 26.06 -6.43 -14.35
N ARG A 455 25.57 -6.72 -13.16
CA ARG A 455 25.12 -5.74 -12.16
C ARG A 455 25.48 -6.25 -10.76
N GLU A 456 25.76 -5.31 -9.84
CA GLU A 456 26.02 -5.59 -8.41
C GLU A 456 27.09 -6.68 -8.20
N GLU A 457 28.21 -6.55 -8.85
CA GLU A 457 29.31 -7.52 -8.73
C GLU A 457 30.23 -7.24 -7.54
N PRO A 458 30.61 -8.29 -6.81
CA PRO A 458 30.04 -9.65 -6.87
C PRO A 458 28.64 -9.73 -6.24
N THR A 459 27.76 -10.51 -6.84
CA THR A 459 26.47 -10.85 -6.23
C THR A 459 26.68 -12.00 -5.25
N VAL A 460 26.18 -11.88 -4.02
CA VAL A 460 26.33 -12.93 -3.00
C VAL A 460 24.96 -13.41 -2.57
N ILE A 461 24.61 -14.63 -2.98
CA ILE A 461 23.36 -15.31 -2.62
C ILE A 461 23.61 -16.16 -1.38
N ILE A 462 22.70 -16.13 -0.43
CA ILE A 462 22.69 -17.02 0.74
C ILE A 462 21.39 -17.81 0.83
N THR A 463 21.47 -19.03 1.31
CA THR A 463 20.35 -19.95 1.44
C THR A 463 20.60 -21.00 2.52
N ASN A 464 19.53 -21.56 3.10
CA ASN A 464 19.56 -22.77 3.90
C ASN A 464 19.29 -24.04 3.04
N ASP A 465 19.18 -23.91 1.72
CA ASP A 465 19.02 -25.03 0.80
C ASP A 465 20.39 -25.55 0.33
N PHE A 466 20.79 -26.69 0.87
CA PHE A 466 22.01 -27.40 0.49
C PHE A 466 21.76 -28.46 -0.60
N SER A 467 20.50 -28.71 -0.98
CA SER A 467 20.12 -29.76 -1.92
C SER A 467 20.08 -29.30 -3.37
N SER A 468 19.66 -28.08 -3.62
CA SER A 468 19.54 -27.53 -4.97
C SER A 468 20.93 -27.23 -5.57
N SER A 469 21.08 -27.36 -6.89
CA SER A 469 22.33 -26.95 -7.57
C SER A 469 22.52 -25.43 -7.56
N ALA A 470 23.76 -24.96 -7.68
CA ALA A 470 24.06 -23.54 -7.81
C ALA A 470 23.31 -22.87 -8.99
N LYS A 471 23.17 -23.62 -10.12
CA LYS A 471 22.37 -23.19 -11.27
C LYS A 471 20.93 -22.90 -10.88
N GLN A 472 20.25 -23.86 -10.23
CA GLN A 472 18.85 -23.71 -9.82
C GLN A 472 18.65 -22.54 -8.86
N LEU A 473 19.55 -22.35 -7.89
CA LEU A 473 19.47 -21.24 -6.94
C LEU A 473 19.64 -19.87 -7.61
N ILE A 474 20.59 -19.74 -8.54
CA ILE A 474 20.81 -18.50 -9.28
C ILE A 474 19.61 -18.19 -10.20
N GLU A 475 19.10 -19.17 -10.93
CA GLU A 475 17.94 -19.02 -11.80
C GLU A 475 16.68 -18.70 -10.99
N ARG A 476 16.49 -19.36 -9.84
CA ARG A 476 15.35 -19.08 -8.94
C ARG A 476 15.41 -17.66 -8.37
N TYR A 477 16.62 -17.21 -7.95
CA TYR A 477 16.77 -15.83 -7.50
C TYR A 477 16.53 -14.81 -8.63
N ALA A 478 17.04 -15.08 -9.83
CA ALA A 478 16.83 -14.20 -10.98
C ALA A 478 15.34 -14.06 -11.34
N ARG A 479 14.55 -15.12 -11.18
CA ARG A 479 13.10 -15.13 -11.43
C ARG A 479 12.35 -14.20 -10.46
N ARG A 480 12.86 -13.93 -9.25
CA ARG A 480 12.25 -12.98 -8.30
C ARG A 480 11.94 -11.63 -8.93
N MET A 481 12.68 -11.19 -9.94
CA MET A 481 12.40 -9.92 -10.63
C MET A 481 10.98 -9.86 -11.26
N THR A 482 10.29 -11.00 -11.38
CA THR A 482 8.90 -11.03 -11.87
C THR A 482 7.95 -10.31 -10.93
N ILE A 483 8.19 -10.31 -9.61
CA ILE A 483 7.34 -9.57 -8.66
C ILE A 483 7.43 -8.05 -8.92
N GLU A 484 8.61 -7.52 -9.22
CA GLU A 484 8.79 -6.10 -9.56
C GLU A 484 7.98 -5.73 -10.82
N GLN A 485 7.97 -6.65 -11.82
CA GLN A 485 7.16 -6.49 -13.02
C GLN A 485 5.67 -6.51 -12.69
N ARG A 486 5.19 -7.45 -11.86
CA ARG A 486 3.79 -7.52 -11.43
C ARG A 486 3.35 -6.29 -10.64
N LEU A 487 4.20 -5.77 -9.78
CA LEU A 487 3.94 -4.51 -9.08
C LEU A 487 3.85 -3.33 -10.06
N ALA A 488 4.75 -3.25 -11.05
CA ALA A 488 4.69 -2.25 -12.09
C ALA A 488 3.42 -2.36 -12.96
N GLU A 489 2.93 -3.57 -13.23
CA GLU A 489 1.66 -3.83 -13.90
C GLU A 489 0.47 -3.38 -13.04
N GLY A 490 0.47 -3.69 -11.73
CA GLY A 490 -0.54 -3.24 -10.77
C GLY A 490 -0.60 -1.70 -10.65
N ILE A 491 0.55 -1.03 -10.68
CA ILE A 491 0.62 0.43 -10.71
C ILE A 491 -0.04 0.98 -11.97
N ARG A 492 0.26 0.44 -13.13
CA ARG A 492 -0.30 0.91 -14.41
C ARG A 492 -1.79 0.62 -14.55
N SER A 493 -2.22 -0.59 -14.16
CA SER A 493 -3.56 -1.08 -14.42
C SER A 493 -4.56 -0.73 -13.32
N PHE A 494 -4.13 -0.77 -12.07
CA PHE A 494 -4.99 -0.62 -10.90
C PHE A 494 -4.68 0.65 -10.10
N HIS A 495 -3.75 1.49 -10.62
CA HIS A 495 -3.33 2.74 -9.98
C HIS A 495 -2.86 2.56 -8.53
N LEU A 496 -2.10 1.51 -8.27
CA LEU A 496 -1.61 1.13 -6.95
C LEU A 496 -0.78 2.24 -6.27
N ASP A 497 -0.20 3.16 -7.05
CA ASP A 497 0.57 4.31 -6.56
C ASP A 497 -0.25 5.61 -6.43
N ALA A 498 -1.53 5.57 -6.74
CA ALA A 498 -2.40 6.76 -6.71
C ALA A 498 -3.11 6.88 -5.36
N LEU A 499 -2.35 7.05 -4.26
CA LEU A 499 -2.94 7.28 -2.95
C LEU A 499 -3.82 8.53 -2.94
N SER A 500 -5.09 8.33 -2.67
CA SER A 500 -6.05 9.41 -2.42
C SER A 500 -6.10 9.84 -0.96
N SER A 501 -5.45 9.10 -0.07
CA SER A 501 -5.52 9.28 1.38
C SER A 501 -4.21 8.88 2.06
N ALA A 502 -3.86 9.57 3.15
CA ALA A 502 -2.79 9.17 4.07
C ALA A 502 -3.27 8.14 5.11
N VAL A 503 -4.54 7.75 5.07
CA VAL A 503 -5.12 6.81 6.03
C VAL A 503 -4.72 5.38 5.66
N PRO A 504 -3.97 4.66 6.52
CA PRO A 504 -3.47 3.31 6.23
C PRO A 504 -4.58 2.32 5.85
N LEU A 505 -5.76 2.38 6.48
CA LEU A 505 -6.90 1.51 6.16
C LEU A 505 -7.40 1.66 4.72
N ASN A 506 -7.36 2.88 4.16
CA ASN A 506 -7.74 3.11 2.76
C ASN A 506 -6.72 2.49 1.82
N VAL A 507 -5.44 2.60 2.15
CA VAL A 507 -4.35 2.02 1.37
C VAL A 507 -4.40 0.51 1.45
N ASP A 508 -4.63 -0.05 2.63
CA ASP A 508 -4.70 -1.48 2.86
C ASP A 508 -5.83 -2.13 2.05
N LEU A 509 -7.03 -1.54 2.08
CA LEU A 509 -8.14 -1.99 1.22
C LEU A 509 -7.78 -1.89 -0.26
N ASP A 510 -7.12 -0.83 -0.68
CA ASP A 510 -6.76 -0.61 -2.08
C ASP A 510 -5.76 -1.65 -2.62
N VAL A 511 -4.76 -2.03 -1.81
CA VAL A 511 -3.80 -3.09 -2.18
C VAL A 511 -4.46 -4.47 -2.19
N VAL A 512 -5.33 -4.78 -1.23
CA VAL A 512 -6.10 -6.03 -1.18
C VAL A 512 -7.00 -6.18 -2.41
N LEU A 513 -7.69 -5.12 -2.79
CA LEU A 513 -8.51 -5.10 -4.03
C LEU A 513 -7.66 -5.23 -5.29
N SER A 514 -6.40 -4.80 -5.28
CA SER A 514 -5.49 -4.99 -6.41
C SER A 514 -5.07 -6.46 -6.55
N VAL A 515 -4.92 -7.19 -5.44
CA VAL A 515 -4.71 -8.65 -5.46
C VAL A 515 -5.93 -9.35 -6.09
N LEU A 516 -7.15 -9.02 -5.64
CA LEU A 516 -8.37 -9.57 -6.22
C LEU A 516 -8.51 -9.25 -7.72
N ALA A 517 -8.26 -7.99 -8.11
CA ALA A 517 -8.32 -7.57 -9.52
C ALA A 517 -7.29 -8.33 -10.38
N GLY A 518 -6.08 -8.55 -9.85
CA GLY A 518 -5.06 -9.37 -10.49
C GLY A 518 -5.51 -10.81 -10.70
N ALA A 519 -6.10 -11.44 -9.68
CA ALA A 519 -6.63 -12.79 -9.75
C ALA A 519 -7.74 -12.92 -10.81
N VAL A 520 -8.68 -11.96 -10.85
CA VAL A 520 -9.75 -11.91 -11.86
C VAL A 520 -9.18 -11.73 -13.26
N CYS A 521 -8.22 -10.83 -13.46
CA CYS A 521 -7.55 -10.66 -14.77
C CYS A 521 -6.80 -11.93 -15.19
N SER A 522 -6.13 -12.62 -14.26
CA SER A 522 -5.46 -13.88 -14.54
C SER A 522 -6.45 -14.98 -14.95
N GLY A 523 -7.58 -15.10 -14.27
CA GLY A 523 -8.65 -16.03 -14.60
C GLY A 523 -9.22 -15.75 -16.01
N LEU A 524 -9.57 -14.51 -16.30
CA LEU A 524 -10.04 -14.08 -17.62
C LEU A 524 -8.99 -14.37 -18.70
N GLY A 525 -7.71 -14.00 -18.47
CA GLY A 525 -6.62 -14.26 -19.43
C GLY A 525 -6.44 -15.74 -19.78
N LYS A 526 -6.65 -16.65 -18.81
CA LYS A 526 -6.60 -18.10 -19.03
C LYS A 526 -7.71 -18.59 -19.98
N ARG A 527 -8.88 -17.95 -19.99
CA ARG A 527 -10.00 -18.31 -20.88
C ARG A 527 -9.90 -17.71 -22.27
N LEU A 528 -9.15 -16.64 -22.43
CA LEU A 528 -9.00 -15.94 -23.71
C LEU A 528 -7.84 -16.54 -24.51
N PRO A 529 -8.07 -17.17 -25.68
CA PRO A 529 -7.00 -17.73 -26.50
C PRO A 529 -5.91 -16.71 -26.84
N GLY A 530 -4.66 -17.05 -26.51
CA GLY A 530 -3.50 -16.17 -26.74
C GLY A 530 -3.28 -15.06 -25.70
N TYR A 531 -4.08 -15.02 -24.62
CA TYR A 531 -3.99 -13.95 -23.60
C TYR A 531 -3.59 -14.44 -22.21
N ARG A 532 -3.17 -15.69 -22.06
CA ARG A 532 -2.77 -16.26 -20.76
C ARG A 532 -1.68 -15.44 -20.04
N ALA A 533 -0.74 -14.88 -20.80
CA ALA A 533 0.34 -14.03 -20.29
C ALA A 533 0.08 -12.53 -20.49
N ALA A 534 -1.16 -12.13 -20.83
CA ALA A 534 -1.48 -10.74 -21.05
C ALA A 534 -1.47 -9.93 -19.74
N THR A 535 -0.96 -8.71 -19.81
CA THR A 535 -1.01 -7.78 -18.68
C THR A 535 -2.44 -7.35 -18.39
N PRO A 536 -2.79 -7.00 -17.12
CA PRO A 536 -4.11 -6.50 -16.79
C PRO A 536 -4.52 -5.28 -17.62
N ASP A 537 -3.62 -4.34 -17.90
CA ASP A 537 -3.87 -3.19 -18.79
C ASP A 537 -4.30 -3.63 -20.20
N THR A 538 -3.68 -4.68 -20.74
CA THR A 538 -4.07 -5.23 -22.04
C THR A 538 -5.48 -5.81 -22.00
N LEU A 539 -5.84 -6.55 -20.95
CA LEU A 539 -7.18 -7.13 -20.78
C LEU A 539 -8.23 -6.03 -20.57
N GLN A 540 -7.92 -5.01 -19.78
CA GLN A 540 -8.80 -3.86 -19.58
C GLN A 540 -9.10 -3.17 -20.91
N ARG A 541 -8.09 -2.73 -21.65
CA ARG A 541 -8.27 -2.00 -22.90
C ARG A 541 -8.94 -2.81 -24.00
N ARG A 542 -8.63 -4.11 -24.11
CA ARG A 542 -9.11 -4.94 -25.22
C ARG A 542 -10.48 -5.55 -24.97
N PHE A 543 -10.81 -5.85 -23.70
CA PHE A 543 -12.01 -6.61 -23.36
C PHE A 543 -12.89 -5.92 -22.32
N LEU A 544 -12.37 -5.59 -21.12
CA LEU A 544 -13.20 -5.08 -20.03
C LEU A 544 -13.80 -3.68 -20.30
N GLN A 545 -13.13 -2.84 -21.06
CA GLN A 545 -13.61 -1.52 -21.48
C GLN A 545 -14.40 -1.57 -22.82
N THR A 546 -15.03 -2.69 -23.13
CA THR A 546 -15.86 -2.82 -24.31
C THR A 546 -17.29 -2.41 -24.00
N SER A 547 -17.86 -1.54 -24.82
CA SER A 547 -19.27 -1.19 -24.76
C SER A 547 -20.15 -2.29 -25.34
N GLY A 548 -21.42 -2.26 -25.02
CA GLY A 548 -22.38 -3.24 -25.51
C GLY A 548 -23.79 -2.94 -25.07
N VAL A 549 -24.67 -3.89 -25.33
CA VAL A 549 -26.07 -3.85 -24.96
C VAL A 549 -26.36 -4.96 -23.96
N ILE A 550 -27.03 -4.63 -22.88
CA ILE A 550 -27.49 -5.57 -21.86
C ILE A 550 -28.97 -5.84 -22.13
N LEU A 551 -29.29 -7.08 -22.39
CA LEU A 551 -30.63 -7.57 -22.65
C LEU A 551 -31.18 -8.27 -21.42
N ASN A 552 -32.31 -7.78 -20.92
CA ASN A 552 -32.96 -8.30 -19.73
C ASN A 552 -34.13 -9.20 -20.08
N TYR A 553 -33.98 -10.52 -19.90
CA TYR A 553 -35.04 -11.52 -20.10
C TYR A 553 -35.45 -12.12 -18.74
N THR A 554 -36.57 -12.83 -18.69
CA THR A 554 -36.98 -13.53 -17.46
C THR A 554 -35.90 -14.52 -17.00
N GLY A 555 -35.36 -14.28 -15.79
CA GLY A 555 -34.32 -15.13 -15.17
C GLY A 555 -32.95 -15.10 -15.83
N THR A 556 -32.74 -14.37 -16.92
CA THR A 556 -31.46 -14.34 -17.65
C THR A 556 -31.12 -12.92 -18.11
N THR A 557 -29.87 -12.57 -17.94
CA THR A 557 -29.27 -11.35 -18.49
C THR A 557 -28.28 -11.73 -19.59
N VAL A 558 -28.47 -11.20 -20.78
CA VAL A 558 -27.57 -11.43 -21.92
C VAL A 558 -26.80 -10.16 -22.22
N VAL A 559 -25.49 -10.30 -22.29
CA VAL A 559 -24.57 -9.18 -22.60
C VAL A 559 -24.09 -9.35 -24.04
N ARG A 560 -24.56 -8.48 -24.91
CA ARG A 560 -24.11 -8.42 -26.31
C ARG A 560 -23.05 -7.35 -26.44
N LEU A 561 -21.79 -7.79 -26.61
CA LEU A 561 -20.65 -6.87 -26.75
C LEU A 561 -20.56 -6.32 -28.18
N ASN A 562 -20.25 -5.02 -28.27
CA ASN A 562 -20.04 -4.37 -29.56
C ASN A 562 -18.82 -4.96 -30.27
N ARG A 563 -18.92 -5.04 -31.62
CA ARG A 563 -17.85 -5.55 -32.47
C ARG A 563 -16.58 -4.72 -32.33
N ARG A 564 -15.47 -5.39 -32.07
CA ARG A 564 -14.12 -4.82 -32.02
C ARG A 564 -13.13 -5.74 -32.73
N THR A 565 -11.94 -5.24 -33.02
CA THR A 565 -10.85 -6.02 -33.64
C THR A 565 -10.57 -7.34 -32.89
N TYR A 566 -10.82 -7.38 -31.57
CA TYR A 566 -10.58 -8.55 -30.72
C TYR A 566 -11.83 -9.45 -30.52
N SER A 567 -12.97 -9.14 -31.13
CA SER A 567 -14.19 -9.98 -31.06
C SER A 567 -13.97 -11.45 -31.47
N PRO A 568 -13.09 -11.79 -32.43
CA PRO A 568 -12.80 -13.19 -32.74
C PRO A 568 -12.23 -13.97 -31.56
N VAL A 569 -11.45 -13.34 -30.69
CA VAL A 569 -10.91 -13.97 -29.46
C VAL A 569 -12.05 -14.33 -28.51
N LEU A 570 -13.01 -13.43 -28.32
CA LEU A 570 -14.17 -13.67 -27.46
C LEU A 570 -15.08 -14.77 -28.00
N ARG A 571 -15.24 -14.88 -29.33
CA ARG A 571 -16.01 -15.95 -29.95
C ARG A 571 -15.37 -17.34 -29.80
N GLN A 572 -14.05 -17.39 -29.72
CA GLN A 572 -13.30 -18.63 -29.50
C GLN A 572 -13.09 -18.93 -28.01
N ALA A 573 -13.34 -17.93 -27.15
CA ALA A 573 -13.19 -18.09 -25.72
C ALA A 573 -14.34 -18.91 -25.15
N ASP A 574 -14.01 -19.83 -24.24
CA ASP A 574 -14.99 -20.58 -23.47
C ASP A 574 -15.41 -19.75 -22.24
N ILE A 575 -16.23 -18.71 -22.47
CA ILE A 575 -16.81 -17.90 -21.39
C ILE A 575 -18.06 -18.61 -20.89
N PRO A 576 -18.06 -19.17 -19.67
CA PRO A 576 -19.18 -19.98 -19.19
C PRO A 576 -20.41 -19.11 -18.91
N GLU A 577 -21.58 -19.68 -19.14
CA GLU A 577 -22.83 -19.20 -18.57
C GLU A 577 -22.82 -19.47 -17.06
N VAL A 578 -23.11 -18.46 -16.25
CA VAL A 578 -23.05 -18.59 -14.78
C VAL A 578 -24.30 -18.05 -14.11
N GLN A 579 -24.67 -18.64 -12.99
CA GLN A 579 -25.64 -18.06 -12.07
C GLN A 579 -24.93 -17.10 -11.14
N VAL A 580 -25.40 -15.85 -11.08
CA VAL A 580 -24.75 -14.78 -10.33
C VAL A 580 -25.42 -14.64 -8.95
N PRO A 581 -24.73 -15.01 -7.85
CA PRO A 581 -25.35 -15.03 -6.52
C PRO A 581 -25.85 -13.66 -6.06
N TRP A 582 -25.11 -12.59 -6.34
CA TRP A 582 -25.51 -11.23 -5.95
C TRP A 582 -26.57 -10.60 -6.86
N TRP A 583 -27.04 -11.34 -7.85
CA TRP A 583 -28.23 -11.04 -8.67
C TRP A 583 -29.42 -11.93 -8.31
N GLY A 584 -29.40 -12.60 -7.14
CA GLY A 584 -30.44 -13.55 -6.76
C GLY A 584 -30.40 -14.86 -7.54
N GLY A 585 -29.24 -15.26 -8.08
CA GLY A 585 -29.09 -16.50 -8.85
C GLY A 585 -29.47 -16.37 -10.33
N ARG A 586 -29.69 -15.14 -10.80
CA ARG A 586 -29.97 -14.85 -12.22
C ARG A 586 -28.82 -15.28 -13.10
N ARG A 587 -29.11 -15.82 -14.30
CA ARG A 587 -28.10 -16.29 -15.26
C ARG A 587 -27.48 -15.13 -16.03
N LEU A 588 -26.17 -15.22 -16.26
CA LEU A 588 -25.40 -14.34 -17.14
C LEU A 588 -24.94 -15.14 -18.37
N ARG A 589 -25.22 -14.61 -19.56
CA ARG A 589 -24.78 -15.16 -20.85
C ARG A 589 -24.19 -14.05 -21.71
N PHE A 590 -23.26 -14.41 -22.59
CA PHE A 590 -22.64 -13.48 -23.52
C PHE A 590 -23.02 -13.80 -24.97
N GLU A 591 -23.19 -12.74 -25.76
CA GLU A 591 -23.31 -12.78 -27.21
C GLU A 591 -22.25 -11.85 -27.82
N TYR A 592 -21.65 -12.30 -28.91
CA TYR A 592 -20.56 -11.58 -29.55
C TYR A 592 -20.99 -11.20 -30.96
N ALA A 593 -21.02 -9.89 -31.27
CA ALA A 593 -21.34 -9.35 -32.58
C ALA A 593 -20.26 -9.62 -33.65
#